data_10926e9f2b4f63e2798b446bf30f97ec
#
_entry.id   10926e9f2b4f63e2798b446bf30f97ec
#
_cell.length_a   1.000
_cell.length_b   1.000
_cell.length_c   1.000
_cell.angle_alpha   90.00
_cell.angle_beta   90.00
_cell.angle_gamma   90.00
#
_symmetry.space_group_name_H-M   'P 1'
#
loop_
_entity.id
_entity.type
_entity.pdbx_description
1 polymer ?
#
loop_
_entity_poly.entity_id
_entity_poly.type
_entity_poly.pdbx_seq_one_letter_code
_entity_poly.pdbx_strand_id
1 'polypeptide(L)'
;MRSAPDAHRRGRPDDEVNRMTGNGNNPEVKIAAPEVKRLRASGPILILAVLFVVGAFLTWYFTWFGRDLSDADISQYLVDQKHPRRVQHALLQIQQRLARGDPTVKWYPQIVGLANHPETEFRLTAAWLMGFDSNSEEFHQALLNLVRDPEPIVRRNAALALVRFNDPSGRPELLAILNPYVVTTAAEGEVASTLKEGSALARGTLLARITQPDKKTVEVRSPLPGKLDRVVATSGSRVAPGVAMMTINSDEDSLWEALRGLALIGEPQDVPAIEPFANGTVVESDRIKQQATLTVKAIQSRAQQNPT
;
A
#
# COMPACT_ATOMS: atom_id res chain seq x y z
N MET A 1 -10.51 62.43 9.10
CA MET A 1 -9.73 63.27 10.02
C MET A 1 -8.35 62.60 10.14
N ARG A 2 -7.39 63.24 9.44
CA ARG A 2 -6.06 63.68 9.95
C ARG A 2 -5.19 62.50 10.50
N SER A 3 -3.94 62.29 10.17
CA SER A 3 -2.94 62.97 9.35
C SER A 3 -1.69 62.08 9.47
N ALA A 4 -0.95 61.89 8.42
CA ALA A 4 0.50 61.69 8.45
C ALA A 4 1.18 63.00 8.84
N PRO A 5 2.45 63.13 9.17
CA PRO A 5 3.56 63.16 8.24
C PRO A 5 4.89 62.54 8.81
N ASP A 6 5.83 62.27 8.04
CA ASP A 6 6.88 62.92 7.26
C ASP A 6 8.32 62.62 7.77
N ALA A 7 9.10 62.09 6.92
CA ALA A 7 10.38 62.44 6.35
C ALA A 7 11.53 63.04 7.23
N HIS A 8 12.73 62.46 7.06
CA HIS A 8 14.04 63.16 6.90
C HIS A 8 15.10 62.09 6.57
N ARG A 9 15.63 61.97 5.39
CA ARG A 9 16.53 62.66 4.49
C ARG A 9 17.74 63.36 5.16
N ARG A 10 18.90 62.97 4.73
CA ARG A 10 20.28 63.57 4.61
C ARG A 10 21.33 62.65 5.18
N GLY A 11 22.50 62.48 4.61
CA GLY A 11 23.14 63.11 3.47
C GLY A 11 24.52 62.45 3.32
N ARG A 12 25.01 62.38 2.10
CA ARG A 12 26.44 62.20 1.78
C ARG A 12 27.23 63.44 2.18
N PRO A 13 28.51 63.30 2.48
CA PRO A 13 29.42 63.98 1.57
C PRO A 13 30.65 63.12 1.18
N ASP A 14 31.08 63.51 0.06
CA ASP A 14 32.23 63.10 -0.74
C ASP A 14 33.53 63.62 -0.15
N ASP A 15 34.62 63.08 -0.71
CA ASP A 15 35.88 63.69 -1.03
C ASP A 15 37.02 63.77 0.02
N GLU A 16 38.12 63.45 -0.58
CA GLU A 16 39.53 63.83 -0.41
C GLU A 16 40.37 62.84 0.42
N VAL A 17 41.49 62.38 -0.03
CA VAL A 17 42.70 62.85 -0.70
C VAL A 17 43.69 61.67 -0.88
N ASN A 18 44.01 61.39 -2.04
CA ASN A 18 45.24 61.21 -2.80
C ASN A 18 46.62 61.17 -2.06
N ARG A 19 47.39 60.21 -2.54
CA ARG A 19 48.91 60.14 -2.54
C ARG A 19 49.53 59.46 -1.35
N MET A 20 50.07 58.25 -1.60
CA MET A 20 51.53 58.09 -1.66
C MET A 20 51.94 56.75 -2.25
N THR A 21 52.73 56.83 -3.24
CA THR A 21 53.63 55.91 -3.89
C THR A 21 54.22 54.80 -3.02
N GLY A 22 54.15 53.57 -3.56
CA GLY A 22 54.92 52.43 -3.05
C GLY A 22 54.98 51.31 -4.10
N ASN A 23 56.05 51.30 -4.81
CA ASN A 23 56.51 50.31 -5.80
C ASN A 23 56.58 48.92 -5.11
N GLY A 24 55.95 47.92 -5.64
CA GLY A 24 56.03 46.54 -5.15
C GLY A 24 55.50 45.56 -6.19
N ASN A 25 56.39 45.00 -6.98
CA ASN A 25 56.15 43.88 -7.87
C ASN A 25 55.53 42.73 -7.11
N ASN A 26 54.23 42.50 -7.36
CA ASN A 26 53.55 41.27 -6.92
C ASN A 26 53.25 40.52 -8.23
N PRO A 27 53.78 39.33 -8.46
CA PRO A 27 53.40 38.55 -9.62
C PRO A 27 51.95 38.06 -9.43
N GLU A 28 51.04 38.54 -10.28
CA GLU A 28 49.69 37.97 -10.40
C GLU A 28 49.81 36.47 -10.68
N VAL A 29 49.50 35.66 -9.66
CA VAL A 29 49.25 34.24 -9.84
C VAL A 29 47.91 34.10 -10.57
N LYS A 30 47.95 34.03 -11.89
CA LYS A 30 46.82 33.60 -12.71
C LYS A 30 46.52 32.15 -12.34
N ILE A 31 45.57 31.95 -11.44
CA ILE A 31 44.95 30.64 -11.24
C ILE A 31 44.21 30.34 -12.54
N ALA A 32 44.81 29.53 -13.38
CA ALA A 32 44.15 28.99 -14.56
C ALA A 32 42.95 28.14 -14.09
N ALA A 33 41.75 28.59 -14.43
CA ALA A 33 40.56 27.79 -14.23
C ALA A 33 40.76 26.43 -14.94
N PRO A 34 40.38 25.30 -14.32
CA PRO A 34 40.52 24.01 -14.95
C PRO A 34 39.70 23.99 -16.25
N GLU A 35 40.38 23.83 -17.37
CA GLU A 35 39.76 23.58 -18.67
C GLU A 35 38.96 22.28 -18.54
N VAL A 36 37.66 22.44 -18.36
CA VAL A 36 36.73 21.30 -18.48
C VAL A 36 36.74 20.89 -19.95
N LYS A 37 37.60 19.93 -20.30
CA LYS A 37 37.55 19.27 -21.60
C LYS A 37 36.13 18.67 -21.76
N ARG A 38 35.30 19.38 -22.48
CA ARG A 38 34.02 18.83 -22.94
C ARG A 38 34.37 17.66 -23.84
N LEU A 39 34.23 16.45 -23.30
CA LEU A 39 34.26 15.22 -24.07
C LEU A 39 33.14 15.31 -25.11
N ARG A 40 33.49 15.73 -26.33
CA ARG A 40 32.61 15.56 -27.48
C ARG A 40 32.52 14.06 -27.72
N ALA A 41 31.45 13.46 -27.24
CA ALA A 41 31.11 12.08 -27.60
C ALA A 41 31.11 12.05 -29.14
N SER A 42 31.95 11.22 -29.74
CA SER A 42 31.90 11.01 -31.18
C SER A 42 30.53 10.49 -31.57
N GLY A 43 29.91 11.02 -32.63
CA GLY A 43 28.57 10.66 -33.06
C GLY A 43 28.31 9.13 -33.04
N PRO A 44 29.25 8.28 -33.48
CA PRO A 44 29.10 6.82 -33.43
C PRO A 44 28.94 6.27 -31.98
N ILE A 45 29.67 6.83 -31.00
CA ILE A 45 29.54 6.39 -29.61
C ILE A 45 28.16 6.75 -29.02
N LEU A 46 27.65 7.94 -29.35
CA LEU A 46 26.33 8.36 -28.94
C LEU A 46 25.24 7.46 -29.56
N ILE A 47 25.35 7.15 -30.85
CA ILE A 47 24.41 6.23 -31.52
C ILE A 47 24.47 4.85 -30.87
N LEU A 48 25.62 4.30 -30.59
CA LEU A 48 25.79 3.01 -29.92
C LEU A 48 25.16 3.01 -28.52
N ALA A 49 25.36 4.08 -27.75
CA ALA A 49 24.78 4.24 -26.42
C ALA A 49 23.24 4.31 -26.49
N VAL A 50 22.68 5.05 -27.45
CA VAL A 50 21.23 5.11 -27.67
C VAL A 50 20.69 3.76 -28.08
N LEU A 51 21.34 3.05 -29.02
CA LEU A 51 20.91 1.69 -29.42
C LEU A 51 20.96 0.71 -28.25
N PHE A 52 21.97 0.80 -27.38
CA PHE A 52 22.05 -0.04 -26.18
C PHE A 52 20.90 0.25 -25.20
N VAL A 53 20.60 1.53 -24.94
CA VAL A 53 19.47 1.93 -24.06
C VAL A 53 18.14 1.51 -24.66
N VAL A 54 17.94 1.76 -25.96
CA VAL A 54 16.72 1.36 -26.67
C VAL A 54 16.58 -0.17 -26.72
N GLY A 55 17.67 -0.89 -26.99
CA GLY A 55 17.67 -2.35 -26.98
C GLY A 55 17.35 -2.93 -25.60
N ALA A 56 17.96 -2.41 -24.53
CA ALA A 56 17.66 -2.80 -23.16
C ALA A 56 16.21 -2.47 -22.79
N PHE A 57 15.70 -1.29 -23.17
CA PHE A 57 14.31 -0.89 -22.95
C PHE A 57 13.33 -1.78 -23.72
N LEU A 58 13.58 -2.06 -24.98
CA LEU A 58 12.76 -2.94 -25.79
C LEU A 58 12.77 -4.38 -25.24
N THR A 59 13.94 -4.89 -24.86
CA THR A 59 14.04 -6.21 -24.20
C THR A 59 13.22 -6.24 -22.92
N TRP A 60 13.34 -5.22 -22.05
CA TRP A 60 12.57 -5.10 -20.83
C TRP A 60 11.06 -4.98 -21.14
N TYR A 61 10.66 -4.14 -22.08
CA TYR A 61 9.26 -3.91 -22.49
C TYR A 61 8.63 -5.18 -23.04
N PHE A 62 9.30 -5.87 -23.98
CA PHE A 62 8.73 -7.07 -24.62
C PHE A 62 8.83 -8.34 -23.77
N THR A 63 9.77 -8.42 -22.83
CA THR A 63 9.94 -9.65 -22.02
C THR A 63 9.19 -9.61 -20.69
N TRP A 64 8.87 -8.42 -20.16
CA TRP A 64 8.38 -8.31 -18.79
C TRP A 64 6.99 -7.70 -18.61
N PHE A 65 6.60 -6.63 -19.32
CA PHE A 65 5.37 -5.89 -19.02
C PHE A 65 4.48 -5.52 -20.22
N GLY A 66 4.94 -5.66 -21.43
CA GLY A 66 4.27 -5.08 -22.62
C GLY A 66 3.63 -6.07 -23.57
N ARG A 67 3.79 -7.37 -23.33
CA ARG A 67 3.21 -8.36 -24.22
C ARG A 67 1.84 -8.82 -23.75
N ASP A 68 0.82 -8.57 -24.55
CA ASP A 68 -0.47 -9.21 -24.36
C ASP A 68 -0.30 -10.73 -24.50
N LEU A 69 -0.74 -11.46 -23.48
CA LEU A 69 -0.73 -12.91 -23.49
C LEU A 69 -1.83 -13.41 -24.40
N SER A 70 -1.50 -14.42 -25.21
CA SER A 70 -2.53 -15.19 -25.92
C SER A 70 -3.40 -15.98 -24.91
N ASP A 71 -4.56 -16.44 -25.37
CA ASP A 71 -5.44 -17.29 -24.52
C ASP A 71 -4.73 -18.58 -24.09
N ALA A 72 -3.89 -19.14 -24.96
CA ALA A 72 -3.09 -20.32 -24.66
C ALA A 72 -2.02 -20.01 -23.59
N ASP A 73 -1.33 -18.86 -23.70
CA ASP A 73 -0.34 -18.42 -22.70
C ASP A 73 -1.00 -18.19 -21.34
N ILE A 74 -2.18 -17.53 -21.29
CA ILE A 74 -2.92 -17.31 -20.04
C ILE A 74 -3.27 -18.66 -19.40
N SER A 75 -3.84 -19.59 -20.17
CA SER A 75 -4.21 -20.92 -19.65
C SER A 75 -3.00 -21.69 -19.14
N GLN A 76 -1.86 -21.61 -19.83
CA GLN A 76 -0.62 -22.24 -19.41
C GLN A 76 -0.05 -21.57 -18.14
N TYR A 77 -0.08 -20.24 -18.06
CA TYR A 77 0.48 -19.51 -16.94
C TYR A 77 -0.33 -19.70 -15.65
N LEU A 78 -1.66 -19.79 -15.73
CA LEU A 78 -2.53 -20.02 -14.57
C LEU A 78 -2.23 -21.33 -13.83
N VAL A 79 -1.73 -22.35 -14.54
CA VAL A 79 -1.40 -23.64 -13.94
C VAL A 79 0.10 -23.79 -13.61
N ASP A 80 0.94 -22.82 -13.99
CA ASP A 80 2.39 -22.83 -13.74
C ASP A 80 2.74 -22.33 -12.33
N GLN A 81 2.33 -23.09 -11.33
CA GLN A 81 2.54 -22.76 -9.91
C GLN A 81 4.04 -22.68 -9.50
N LYS A 82 4.94 -23.24 -10.32
CA LYS A 82 6.39 -23.12 -10.08
C LYS A 82 6.94 -21.72 -10.37
N HIS A 83 6.20 -20.93 -11.13
CA HIS A 83 6.58 -19.57 -11.51
C HIS A 83 5.49 -18.56 -11.08
N PRO A 84 5.41 -18.15 -9.80
CA PRO A 84 4.35 -17.30 -9.27
C PRO A 84 4.12 -16.02 -10.06
N ARG A 85 5.20 -15.44 -10.62
CA ARG A 85 5.12 -14.23 -11.45
C ARG A 85 4.32 -14.43 -12.75
N ARG A 86 4.35 -15.64 -13.32
CA ARG A 86 3.55 -15.96 -14.54
C ARG A 86 2.08 -16.02 -14.18
N VAL A 87 1.75 -16.68 -13.08
CA VAL A 87 0.36 -16.73 -12.59
C VAL A 87 -0.17 -15.31 -12.32
N GLN A 88 0.60 -14.48 -11.63
CA GLN A 88 0.23 -13.08 -11.37
C GLN A 88 0.05 -12.28 -12.67
N HIS A 89 0.92 -12.47 -13.66
CA HIS A 89 0.79 -11.82 -14.97
C HIS A 89 -0.49 -12.26 -15.71
N ALA A 90 -0.80 -13.55 -15.70
CA ALA A 90 -2.04 -14.07 -16.29
C ALA A 90 -3.27 -13.48 -15.60
N LEU A 91 -3.29 -13.43 -14.27
CA LEU A 91 -4.39 -12.85 -13.48
C LEU A 91 -4.60 -11.37 -13.79
N LEU A 92 -3.49 -10.60 -13.89
CA LEU A 92 -3.56 -9.19 -14.27
C LEU A 92 -4.14 -9.00 -15.69
N GLN A 93 -3.73 -9.83 -16.64
CA GLN A 93 -4.26 -9.80 -18.02
C GLN A 93 -5.76 -10.17 -18.06
N ILE A 94 -6.19 -11.14 -17.26
CA ILE A 94 -7.61 -11.46 -17.12
C ILE A 94 -8.39 -10.29 -16.54
N GLN A 95 -7.87 -9.63 -15.51
CA GLN A 95 -8.49 -8.44 -14.92
C GLN A 95 -8.64 -7.32 -15.96
N GLN A 96 -7.61 -7.06 -16.76
CA GLN A 96 -7.68 -6.06 -17.83
C GLN A 96 -8.72 -6.42 -18.88
N ARG A 97 -8.86 -7.71 -19.21
CA ARG A 97 -9.88 -8.21 -20.15
C ARG A 97 -11.29 -8.09 -19.56
N LEU A 98 -11.48 -8.44 -18.29
CA LEU A 98 -12.75 -8.22 -17.58
C LEU A 98 -13.15 -6.75 -17.62
N ALA A 99 -12.21 -5.84 -17.35
CA ALA A 99 -12.47 -4.39 -17.38
C ALA A 99 -12.85 -3.87 -18.77
N ARG A 100 -12.42 -4.55 -19.85
CA ARG A 100 -12.79 -4.24 -21.25
C ARG A 100 -14.07 -4.94 -21.72
N GLY A 101 -14.60 -5.87 -20.91
CA GLY A 101 -15.74 -6.69 -21.30
C GLY A 101 -15.39 -7.87 -22.23
N ASP A 102 -14.11 -8.23 -22.33
CA ASP A 102 -13.68 -9.38 -23.13
C ASP A 102 -14.11 -10.71 -22.46
N PRO A 103 -14.34 -11.79 -23.23
CA PRO A 103 -14.77 -13.07 -22.67
C PRO A 103 -13.65 -13.73 -21.86
N THR A 104 -13.89 -13.93 -20.55
CA THR A 104 -12.92 -14.48 -19.58
C THR A 104 -13.41 -15.73 -18.87
N VAL A 105 -14.67 -16.10 -19.00
CA VAL A 105 -15.36 -17.20 -18.28
C VAL A 105 -14.60 -18.53 -18.39
N LYS A 106 -13.91 -18.79 -19.48
CA LYS A 106 -13.13 -20.02 -19.69
C LYS A 106 -12.01 -20.25 -18.67
N TRP A 107 -11.56 -19.20 -17.97
CA TRP A 107 -10.51 -19.28 -16.93
C TRP A 107 -11.06 -19.28 -15.51
N TYR A 108 -12.38 -19.14 -15.31
CA TYR A 108 -12.98 -19.08 -13.97
C TYR A 108 -12.69 -20.32 -13.13
N PRO A 109 -12.75 -21.57 -13.66
CA PRO A 109 -12.39 -22.74 -12.87
C PRO A 109 -10.95 -22.72 -12.34
N GLN A 110 -9.99 -22.21 -13.13
CA GLN A 110 -8.60 -22.08 -12.70
C GLN A 110 -8.43 -20.99 -11.63
N ILE A 111 -9.14 -19.85 -11.78
CA ILE A 111 -9.12 -18.76 -10.78
C ILE A 111 -9.72 -19.24 -9.46
N VAL A 112 -10.85 -19.93 -9.51
CA VAL A 112 -11.48 -20.56 -8.32
C VAL A 112 -10.53 -21.60 -7.70
N GLY A 113 -9.82 -22.37 -8.54
CA GLY A 113 -8.80 -23.30 -8.05
C GLY A 113 -7.69 -22.61 -7.22
N LEU A 114 -7.29 -21.39 -7.58
CA LEU A 114 -6.31 -20.60 -6.83
C LEU A 114 -6.82 -20.13 -5.47
N ALA A 115 -8.12 -20.08 -5.24
CA ALA A 115 -8.71 -19.78 -3.93
C ALA A 115 -8.35 -20.82 -2.84
N ASN A 116 -8.00 -22.03 -3.24
CA ASN A 116 -7.59 -23.11 -2.34
C ASN A 116 -6.08 -23.36 -2.34
N HIS A 117 -5.30 -22.47 -2.96
CA HIS A 117 -3.86 -22.66 -3.07
C HIS A 117 -3.16 -22.51 -1.70
N PRO A 118 -2.11 -23.31 -1.36
CA PRO A 118 -1.37 -23.19 -0.10
C PRO A 118 -0.73 -21.81 0.06
N GLU A 119 -0.21 -21.22 -1.02
CA GLU A 119 0.40 -19.89 -0.99
C GLU A 119 -0.65 -18.77 -0.87
N THR A 120 -0.51 -17.95 0.17
CA THR A 120 -1.42 -16.83 0.47
C THR A 120 -1.56 -15.84 -0.69
N GLU A 121 -0.47 -15.59 -1.43
CA GLU A 121 -0.47 -14.62 -2.55
C GLU A 121 -1.45 -15.01 -3.67
N PHE A 122 -1.59 -16.29 -3.96
CA PHE A 122 -2.52 -16.73 -4.98
C PHE A 122 -3.96 -16.61 -4.50
N ARG A 123 -4.24 -16.98 -3.23
CA ARG A 123 -5.58 -16.80 -2.66
C ARG A 123 -5.99 -15.33 -2.59
N LEU A 124 -5.05 -14.46 -2.17
CA LEU A 124 -5.22 -13.01 -2.13
C LEU A 124 -5.56 -12.44 -3.52
N THR A 125 -4.76 -12.78 -4.54
CA THR A 125 -4.96 -12.26 -5.90
C THR A 125 -6.24 -12.80 -6.51
N ALA A 126 -6.58 -14.07 -6.26
CA ALA A 126 -7.84 -14.67 -6.68
C ALA A 126 -9.04 -13.95 -6.05
N ALA A 127 -9.02 -13.69 -4.73
CA ALA A 127 -10.08 -12.95 -4.05
C ALA A 127 -10.30 -11.55 -4.65
N TRP A 128 -9.22 -10.83 -4.91
CA TRP A 128 -9.28 -9.51 -5.54
C TRP A 128 -9.87 -9.57 -6.96
N LEU A 129 -9.41 -10.53 -7.78
CA LEU A 129 -9.84 -10.67 -9.17
C LEU A 129 -11.32 -11.08 -9.28
N MET A 130 -11.79 -11.99 -8.42
CA MET A 130 -13.18 -12.44 -8.42
C MET A 130 -14.18 -11.30 -8.19
N GLY A 131 -13.77 -10.24 -7.48
CA GLY A 131 -14.59 -9.05 -7.29
C GLY A 131 -14.86 -8.24 -8.58
N PHE A 132 -14.24 -8.54 -9.72
CA PHE A 132 -14.48 -7.80 -10.98
C PHE A 132 -15.65 -8.33 -11.80
N ASP A 133 -16.16 -9.54 -11.50
CA ASP A 133 -17.38 -10.05 -12.11
C ASP A 133 -18.36 -10.52 -11.04
N SER A 134 -19.22 -9.60 -10.61
CA SER A 134 -20.26 -9.87 -9.61
C SER A 134 -21.45 -10.70 -10.12
N ASN A 135 -21.46 -11.11 -11.38
CA ASN A 135 -22.49 -11.98 -11.92
C ASN A 135 -22.09 -13.46 -11.88
N SER A 136 -20.83 -13.76 -11.54
CA SER A 136 -20.32 -15.14 -11.49
C SER A 136 -20.67 -15.80 -10.15
N GLU A 137 -21.57 -16.78 -10.17
CA GLU A 137 -21.92 -17.58 -8.99
C GLU A 137 -20.71 -18.39 -8.47
N GLU A 138 -19.83 -18.87 -9.37
CA GLU A 138 -18.62 -19.60 -8.99
C GLU A 138 -17.68 -18.70 -8.15
N PHE A 139 -17.54 -17.44 -8.55
CA PHE A 139 -16.75 -16.46 -7.82
C PHE A 139 -17.39 -16.11 -6.47
N HIS A 140 -18.69 -15.93 -6.45
CA HIS A 140 -19.45 -15.66 -5.23
C HIS A 140 -19.20 -16.75 -4.18
N GLN A 141 -19.40 -18.03 -4.55
CA GLN A 141 -19.18 -19.15 -3.65
C GLN A 141 -17.73 -19.28 -3.18
N ALA A 142 -16.77 -19.04 -4.07
CA ALA A 142 -15.35 -19.03 -3.69
C ALA A 142 -15.04 -17.91 -2.67
N LEU A 143 -15.59 -16.71 -2.85
CA LEU A 143 -15.42 -15.58 -1.93
C LEU A 143 -16.05 -15.84 -0.56
N LEU A 144 -17.21 -16.52 -0.49
CA LEU A 144 -17.83 -16.94 0.77
C LEU A 144 -16.95 -17.92 1.57
N ASN A 145 -16.10 -18.69 0.91
CA ASN A 145 -15.08 -19.50 1.57
C ASN A 145 -13.88 -18.65 2.00
N LEU A 146 -13.38 -17.77 1.13
CA LEU A 146 -12.20 -16.93 1.38
C LEU A 146 -12.41 -15.87 2.47
N VAL A 147 -13.64 -15.44 2.74
CA VAL A 147 -13.94 -14.54 3.87
C VAL A 147 -13.67 -15.19 5.24
N ARG A 148 -13.42 -16.52 5.26
CA ARG A 148 -13.02 -17.30 6.44
C ARG A 148 -11.58 -17.81 6.38
N ASP A 149 -10.77 -17.29 5.46
CA ASP A 149 -9.38 -17.68 5.28
C ASP A 149 -8.57 -17.46 6.58
N PRO A 150 -7.59 -18.30 6.92
CA PRO A 150 -6.72 -18.08 8.07
C PRO A 150 -5.96 -16.75 7.98
N GLU A 151 -5.59 -16.31 6.78
CA GLU A 151 -4.85 -15.08 6.55
C GLU A 151 -5.77 -13.85 6.51
N PRO A 152 -5.59 -12.85 7.40
CA PRO A 152 -6.48 -11.70 7.47
C PRO A 152 -6.50 -10.86 6.20
N ILE A 153 -5.40 -10.79 5.48
CA ILE A 153 -5.34 -10.03 4.22
C ILE A 153 -6.21 -10.66 3.12
N VAL A 154 -6.33 -11.99 3.11
CA VAL A 154 -7.22 -12.72 2.18
C VAL A 154 -8.67 -12.48 2.55
N ARG A 155 -9.02 -12.60 3.85
CA ARG A 155 -10.39 -12.30 4.33
C ARG A 155 -10.84 -10.90 3.98
N ARG A 156 -9.96 -9.88 4.19
CA ARG A 156 -10.25 -8.47 3.86
C ARG A 156 -10.56 -8.28 2.38
N ASN A 157 -9.75 -8.88 1.50
CA ASN A 157 -9.99 -8.80 0.05
C ASN A 157 -11.27 -9.52 -0.37
N ALA A 158 -11.54 -10.69 0.21
CA ALA A 158 -12.79 -11.41 -0.04
C ALA A 158 -14.02 -10.61 0.45
N ALA A 159 -13.93 -9.98 1.61
CA ALA A 159 -14.99 -9.12 2.14
C ALA A 159 -15.29 -7.93 1.23
N LEU A 160 -14.24 -7.24 0.76
CA LEU A 160 -14.37 -6.14 -0.20
C LEU A 160 -14.91 -6.60 -1.56
N ALA A 161 -14.56 -7.80 -2.00
CA ALA A 161 -15.11 -8.38 -3.22
C ALA A 161 -16.62 -8.71 -3.05
N LEU A 162 -17.02 -9.29 -1.92
CA LEU A 162 -18.43 -9.60 -1.61
C LEU A 162 -19.33 -8.37 -1.60
N VAL A 163 -18.81 -7.18 -1.24
CA VAL A 163 -19.57 -5.93 -1.35
C VAL A 163 -20.08 -5.70 -2.77
N ARG A 164 -19.30 -6.07 -3.80
CA ARG A 164 -19.71 -5.92 -5.22
C ARG A 164 -20.82 -6.88 -5.63
N PHE A 165 -20.95 -8.01 -4.91
CA PHE A 165 -22.07 -8.94 -5.03
C PHE A 165 -23.30 -8.50 -4.21
N ASN A 166 -23.20 -7.35 -3.53
CA ASN A 166 -24.22 -6.91 -2.57
C ASN A 166 -24.49 -7.95 -1.47
N ASP A 167 -23.45 -8.73 -1.10
CA ASP A 167 -23.54 -9.79 -0.09
C ASP A 167 -22.97 -9.30 1.25
N PRO A 168 -23.78 -9.34 2.34
CA PRO A 168 -23.36 -8.86 3.65
C PRO A 168 -22.42 -9.81 4.39
N SER A 169 -22.12 -11.00 3.87
CA SER A 169 -21.26 -12.00 4.55
C SER A 169 -19.85 -11.47 4.85
N GLY A 170 -19.37 -10.46 4.10
CA GLY A 170 -18.10 -9.77 4.35
C GLY A 170 -18.16 -8.69 5.45
N ARG A 171 -19.36 -8.29 5.90
CA ARG A 171 -19.55 -7.17 6.84
C ARG A 171 -18.76 -7.31 8.15
N PRO A 172 -18.70 -8.48 8.82
CA PRO A 172 -17.92 -8.62 10.04
C PRO A 172 -16.43 -8.32 9.85
N GLU A 173 -15.84 -8.71 8.72
CA GLU A 173 -14.43 -8.42 8.42
C GLU A 173 -14.21 -6.93 8.11
N LEU A 174 -15.17 -6.26 7.44
CA LEU A 174 -15.11 -4.80 7.22
C LEU A 174 -15.16 -4.03 8.54
N LEU A 175 -15.99 -4.44 9.50
CA LEU A 175 -16.05 -3.87 10.84
C LEU A 175 -14.76 -4.15 11.63
N ALA A 176 -14.15 -5.33 11.44
CA ALA A 176 -12.87 -5.66 12.07
C ALA A 176 -11.73 -4.76 11.60
N ILE A 177 -11.78 -4.24 10.36
CA ILE A 177 -10.79 -3.28 9.84
C ILE A 177 -10.82 -1.95 10.63
N LEU A 178 -11.95 -1.56 11.19
CA LEU A 178 -12.10 -0.35 12.00
C LEU A 178 -11.44 -0.48 13.39
N ASN A 179 -11.06 -1.68 13.79
CA ASN A 179 -10.44 -1.96 15.08
C ASN A 179 -8.97 -2.35 14.93
N PRO A 180 -8.14 -2.12 15.95
CA PRO A 180 -6.76 -2.59 15.95
C PRO A 180 -6.69 -4.11 15.81
N TYR A 181 -5.88 -4.60 14.86
CA TYR A 181 -5.63 -6.02 14.69
C TYR A 181 -4.63 -6.52 15.72
N VAL A 182 -4.97 -7.59 16.44
CA VAL A 182 -4.10 -8.21 17.43
C VAL A 182 -3.20 -9.24 16.75
N VAL A 183 -1.90 -9.00 16.78
CA VAL A 183 -0.87 -9.96 16.33
C VAL A 183 -0.56 -10.89 17.49
N THR A 184 -0.72 -12.20 17.27
CA THR A 184 -0.30 -13.25 18.20
C THR A 184 0.91 -13.98 17.66
N THR A 185 1.59 -14.75 18.53
CA THR A 185 2.67 -15.66 18.11
C THR A 185 2.21 -17.10 18.16
N ALA A 186 2.70 -17.92 17.23
CA ALA A 186 2.59 -19.39 17.30
C ALA A 186 3.80 -20.02 18.02
N ALA A 187 4.85 -19.23 18.33
CA ALA A 187 6.08 -19.70 18.96
C ALA A 187 6.08 -19.47 20.47
N GLU A 188 6.69 -20.39 21.20
CA GLU A 188 7.09 -20.23 22.60
C GLU A 188 8.54 -19.73 22.65
N GLY A 189 8.85 -18.80 23.58
CA GLY A 189 10.21 -18.32 23.76
C GLY A 189 10.30 -16.95 24.43
N GLU A 190 11.50 -16.36 24.34
CA GLU A 190 11.79 -15.02 24.83
C GLU A 190 11.84 -14.03 23.65
N VAL A 191 11.20 -12.90 23.82
CA VAL A 191 11.20 -11.83 22.80
C VAL A 191 12.59 -11.18 22.78
N ALA A 192 13.36 -11.41 21.72
CA ALA A 192 14.71 -10.87 21.59
C ALA A 192 14.70 -9.39 21.12
N SER A 193 13.76 -9.04 20.26
CA SER A 193 13.61 -7.66 19.76
C SER A 193 12.20 -7.41 19.24
N THR A 194 11.77 -6.15 19.32
CA THR A 194 10.50 -5.66 18.78
C THR A 194 10.71 -4.40 17.95
N LEU A 195 9.80 -4.15 17.00
CA LEU A 195 9.69 -2.88 16.29
C LEU A 195 9.11 -1.81 17.23
N LYS A 196 9.40 -0.53 16.97
CA LYS A 196 8.88 0.58 17.80
C LYS A 196 7.43 0.90 17.45
N GLU A 197 6.65 1.27 18.47
CA GLU A 197 5.31 1.83 18.30
C GLU A 197 5.32 3.04 17.38
N GLY A 198 4.27 3.22 16.63
CA GLY A 198 4.14 4.27 15.62
C GLY A 198 4.82 3.98 14.27
N SER A 199 5.55 2.87 14.13
CA SER A 199 6.19 2.49 12.87
C SER A 199 5.15 2.15 11.79
N ALA A 200 5.36 2.65 10.57
CA ALA A 200 4.59 2.25 9.40
C ALA A 200 4.93 0.80 9.00
N LEU A 201 3.92 0.04 8.63
CA LEU A 201 4.03 -1.38 8.33
C LEU A 201 3.53 -1.66 6.91
N ALA A 202 4.34 -2.39 6.14
CA ALA A 202 3.86 -3.16 5.00
C ALA A 202 3.60 -4.62 5.45
N ARG A 203 2.78 -5.36 4.71
CA ARG A 203 2.65 -6.80 4.93
C ARG A 203 4.03 -7.48 4.82
N GLY A 204 4.34 -8.39 5.73
CA GLY A 204 5.64 -9.05 5.81
C GLY A 204 6.72 -8.26 6.57
N THR A 205 6.47 -7.02 7.01
CA THR A 205 7.41 -6.27 7.86
C THR A 205 7.74 -7.07 9.12
N LEU A 206 9.02 -7.19 9.44
CA LEU A 206 9.47 -7.85 10.67
C LEU A 206 9.04 -7.05 11.89
N LEU A 207 8.21 -7.64 12.74
CA LEU A 207 7.66 -7.02 13.94
C LEU A 207 8.47 -7.37 15.19
N ALA A 208 8.83 -8.65 15.33
CA ALA A 208 9.57 -9.16 16.47
C ALA A 208 10.40 -10.41 16.11
N ARG A 209 11.40 -10.69 16.95
CA ARG A 209 12.12 -11.94 16.96
C ARG A 209 11.94 -12.62 18.31
N ILE A 210 11.66 -13.93 18.29
CA ILE A 210 11.48 -14.78 19.46
C ILE A 210 12.58 -15.82 19.46
N THR A 211 13.35 -15.88 20.54
CA THR A 211 14.35 -16.94 20.77
C THR A 211 13.68 -18.09 21.49
N GLN A 212 13.57 -19.23 20.83
CA GLN A 212 13.00 -20.45 21.40
C GLN A 212 13.95 -21.14 22.39
N PRO A 213 13.48 -22.06 23.24
CA PRO A 213 14.34 -22.80 24.20
C PRO A 213 15.49 -23.55 23.54
N ASP A 214 15.33 -24.01 22.29
CA ASP A 214 16.36 -24.65 21.47
C ASP A 214 17.34 -23.66 20.80
N LYS A 215 17.28 -22.39 21.17
CA LYS A 215 18.07 -21.26 20.64
C LYS A 215 17.79 -20.90 19.17
N LYS A 216 16.78 -21.47 18.54
CA LYS A 216 16.33 -21.02 17.23
C LYS A 216 15.57 -19.70 17.36
N THR A 217 15.66 -18.89 16.31
CA THR A 217 14.94 -17.62 16.23
C THR A 217 13.76 -17.76 15.27
N VAL A 218 12.56 -17.39 15.77
CA VAL A 218 11.34 -17.29 14.98
C VAL A 218 11.04 -15.81 14.75
N GLU A 219 10.73 -15.46 13.51
CA GLU A 219 10.34 -14.11 13.13
C GLU A 219 8.82 -13.98 13.15
N VAL A 220 8.33 -12.95 13.82
CA VAL A 220 6.93 -12.51 13.77
C VAL A 220 6.84 -11.38 12.77
N ARG A 221 6.07 -11.58 11.71
CA ARG A 221 5.92 -10.62 10.62
C ARG A 221 4.50 -10.08 10.57
N SER A 222 4.34 -8.84 10.08
CA SER A 222 3.02 -8.22 9.94
C SER A 222 2.19 -8.96 8.90
N PRO A 223 0.99 -9.44 9.25
CA PRO A 223 0.07 -10.05 8.28
C PRO A 223 -0.68 -8.99 7.44
N LEU A 224 -0.64 -7.73 7.87
CA LEU A 224 -1.41 -6.62 7.31
C LEU A 224 -0.53 -5.37 7.14
N PRO A 225 -0.83 -4.51 6.17
CA PRO A 225 -0.31 -3.14 6.17
C PRO A 225 -0.99 -2.31 7.28
N GLY A 226 -0.33 -1.23 7.70
CA GLY A 226 -0.89 -0.33 8.70
C GLY A 226 0.16 0.40 9.51
N LYS A 227 -0.14 0.65 10.78
CA LYS A 227 0.76 1.31 11.74
C LYS A 227 0.81 0.50 13.03
N LEU A 228 2.00 0.24 13.55
CA LEU A 228 2.16 -0.41 14.84
C LEU A 228 1.60 0.51 15.94
N ASP A 229 0.53 0.06 16.56
CA ASP A 229 -0.18 0.82 17.59
C ASP A 229 0.47 0.63 18.96
N ARG A 230 0.51 -0.61 19.44
CA ARG A 230 1.03 -0.93 20.77
C ARG A 230 1.87 -2.21 20.75
N VAL A 231 2.96 -2.20 21.52
CA VAL A 231 3.77 -3.40 21.83
C VAL A 231 3.33 -3.93 23.19
N VAL A 232 2.69 -5.10 23.21
CA VAL A 232 2.21 -5.79 24.42
C VAL A 232 3.34 -6.62 25.04
N ALA A 233 4.03 -7.42 24.20
CA ALA A 233 5.17 -8.23 24.62
C ALA A 233 6.47 -7.54 24.21
N THR A 234 7.14 -6.92 25.19
CA THR A 234 8.41 -6.21 25.00
C THR A 234 9.61 -7.14 24.99
N SER A 235 10.77 -6.62 24.57
CA SER A 235 12.04 -7.39 24.61
C SER A 235 12.32 -7.90 26.04
N GLY A 236 12.73 -9.16 26.16
CA GLY A 236 12.92 -9.88 27.42
C GLY A 236 11.66 -10.59 27.96
N SER A 237 10.46 -10.30 27.41
CA SER A 237 9.23 -10.99 27.82
C SER A 237 9.22 -12.45 27.33
N ARG A 238 8.69 -13.35 28.14
CA ARG A 238 8.38 -14.72 27.72
C ARG A 238 6.98 -14.79 27.13
N VAL A 239 6.85 -15.48 26.01
CA VAL A 239 5.60 -15.65 25.28
C VAL A 239 5.31 -17.12 25.00
N ALA A 240 4.04 -17.44 24.87
CA ALA A 240 3.54 -18.75 24.49
C ALA A 240 2.62 -18.63 23.25
N PRO A 241 2.33 -19.74 22.55
CA PRO A 241 1.41 -19.73 21.43
C PRO A 241 0.06 -19.08 21.78
N GLY A 242 -0.43 -18.20 20.90
CA GLY A 242 -1.70 -17.47 21.07
C GLY A 242 -1.61 -16.19 21.91
N VAL A 243 -0.48 -15.92 22.57
CA VAL A 243 -0.30 -14.68 23.36
C VAL A 243 -0.25 -13.47 22.43
N ALA A 244 -0.98 -12.41 22.80
CA ALA A 244 -0.94 -11.13 22.09
C ALA A 244 0.45 -10.50 22.21
N MET A 245 1.03 -10.20 21.07
CA MET A 245 2.37 -9.58 20.97
C MET A 245 2.27 -8.07 20.80
N MET A 246 1.37 -7.63 19.95
CA MET A 246 1.19 -6.22 19.59
C MET A 246 -0.13 -5.99 18.88
N THR A 247 -0.50 -4.72 18.71
CA THR A 247 -1.66 -4.31 17.92
C THR A 247 -1.24 -3.46 16.72
N ILE A 248 -2.00 -3.58 15.63
CA ILE A 248 -1.78 -2.85 14.38
C ILE A 248 -3.06 -2.10 14.03
N ASN A 249 -2.97 -0.78 13.92
CA ASN A 249 -4.03 0.03 13.33
C ASN A 249 -3.99 -0.09 11.81
N SER A 250 -5.15 -0.21 11.20
CA SER A 250 -5.27 -0.23 9.75
C SER A 250 -4.77 1.08 9.14
N ASP A 251 -4.19 1.00 7.94
CA ASP A 251 -3.82 2.18 7.17
C ASP A 251 -5.06 2.92 6.65
N GLU A 252 -4.84 4.15 6.18
CA GLU A 252 -5.91 5.02 5.71
C GLU A 252 -6.69 4.43 4.52
N ASP A 253 -6.00 3.76 3.60
CA ASP A 253 -6.65 3.16 2.43
C ASP A 253 -7.53 1.98 2.84
N SER A 254 -7.06 1.11 3.74
CA SER A 254 -7.86 0.01 4.29
C SER A 254 -9.12 0.51 5.02
N LEU A 255 -8.97 1.57 5.85
CA LEU A 255 -10.11 2.19 6.54
C LEU A 255 -11.11 2.77 5.55
N TRP A 256 -10.64 3.48 4.53
CA TRP A 256 -11.49 4.10 3.53
C TRP A 256 -12.28 3.07 2.72
N GLU A 257 -11.62 1.99 2.28
CA GLU A 257 -12.28 0.90 1.56
C GLU A 257 -13.33 0.18 2.43
N ALA A 258 -13.00 -0.08 3.70
CA ALA A 258 -13.95 -0.68 4.63
C ALA A 258 -15.19 0.20 4.85
N LEU A 259 -15.01 1.50 5.07
CA LEU A 259 -16.10 2.46 5.23
C LEU A 259 -16.96 2.55 3.97
N ARG A 260 -16.35 2.54 2.76
CA ARG A 260 -17.09 2.48 1.50
C ARG A 260 -17.91 1.19 1.37
N GLY A 261 -17.32 0.06 1.72
CA GLY A 261 -18.04 -1.22 1.74
C GLY A 261 -19.23 -1.16 2.69
N LEU A 262 -19.03 -0.69 3.92
CA LEU A 262 -20.09 -0.52 4.91
C LEU A 262 -21.16 0.50 4.48
N ALA A 263 -20.81 1.50 3.67
CA ALA A 263 -21.81 2.40 3.09
C ALA A 263 -22.80 1.66 2.19
N LEU A 264 -22.43 0.53 1.59
CA LEU A 264 -23.28 -0.27 0.72
C LEU A 264 -24.05 -1.37 1.48
N ILE A 265 -23.35 -2.11 2.37
CA ILE A 265 -23.90 -3.32 3.02
C ILE A 265 -24.04 -3.19 4.55
N GLY A 266 -23.63 -2.06 5.15
CA GLY A 266 -23.73 -1.86 6.59
C GLY A 266 -25.18 -1.73 7.07
N GLU A 267 -25.42 -2.03 8.34
CA GLU A 267 -26.70 -2.01 9.01
C GLU A 267 -26.72 -0.94 10.13
N PRO A 268 -27.91 -0.52 10.62
CA PRO A 268 -28.03 0.49 11.67
C PRO A 268 -27.21 0.21 12.93
N GLN A 269 -27.07 -1.08 13.29
CA GLN A 269 -26.27 -1.51 14.44
C GLN A 269 -24.76 -1.30 14.28
N ASP A 270 -24.27 -1.02 13.07
CA ASP A 270 -22.86 -0.76 12.79
C ASP A 270 -22.49 0.71 13.03
N VAL A 271 -23.49 1.60 13.04
CA VAL A 271 -23.28 3.05 13.16
C VAL A 271 -22.42 3.42 14.37
N PRO A 272 -22.63 2.85 15.58
CA PRO A 272 -21.78 3.18 16.73
C PRO A 272 -20.29 2.87 16.53
N ALA A 273 -19.93 1.88 15.72
CA ALA A 273 -18.55 1.54 15.40
C ALA A 273 -17.92 2.53 14.38
N ILE A 274 -18.75 3.22 13.58
CA ILE A 274 -18.33 4.14 12.53
C ILE A 274 -18.27 5.58 13.03
N GLU A 275 -19.14 5.98 13.95
CA GLU A 275 -19.23 7.35 14.49
C GLU A 275 -17.91 7.92 15.04
N PRO A 276 -17.04 7.16 15.75
CA PRO A 276 -15.74 7.67 16.21
C PRO A 276 -14.84 8.16 15.07
N PHE A 277 -14.99 7.59 13.88
CA PHE A 277 -14.28 8.03 12.67
C PHE A 277 -14.94 9.27 12.06
N ALA A 278 -16.26 9.35 12.06
CA ALA A 278 -17.00 10.48 11.50
C ALA A 278 -16.80 11.77 12.32
N ASN A 279 -16.74 11.67 13.64
CA ASN A 279 -16.51 12.82 14.53
C ASN A 279 -15.03 13.13 14.77
N GLY A 280 -14.10 12.33 14.19
CA GLY A 280 -12.66 12.54 14.29
C GLY A 280 -12.04 12.16 15.63
N THR A 281 -12.72 11.39 16.48
CA THR A 281 -12.19 10.98 17.80
C THR A 281 -11.00 10.02 17.67
N VAL A 282 -11.00 9.16 16.63
CA VAL A 282 -9.97 8.11 16.46
C VAL A 282 -9.03 8.35 15.29
N VAL A 283 -9.34 9.30 14.40
CA VAL A 283 -8.50 9.64 13.23
C VAL A 283 -8.49 11.14 12.97
N GLU A 284 -7.35 11.65 12.49
CA GLU A 284 -7.21 13.06 12.11
C GLU A 284 -7.53 13.31 10.61
N SER A 285 -7.46 12.26 9.77
CA SER A 285 -7.65 12.34 8.33
C SER A 285 -9.04 12.83 7.95
N ASP A 286 -9.12 13.97 7.26
CA ASP A 286 -10.39 14.52 6.76
C ASP A 286 -11.04 13.59 5.71
N ARG A 287 -10.25 12.86 4.94
CA ARG A 287 -10.73 11.85 3.99
C ARG A 287 -11.53 10.77 4.70
N ILE A 288 -11.03 10.27 5.83
CA ILE A 288 -11.70 9.23 6.61
C ILE A 288 -12.94 9.78 7.30
N LYS A 289 -12.86 10.98 7.92
CA LYS A 289 -14.02 11.64 8.55
C LYS A 289 -15.16 11.83 7.56
N GLN A 290 -14.84 12.31 6.36
CA GLN A 290 -15.81 12.52 5.29
C GLN A 290 -16.47 11.20 4.86
N GLN A 291 -15.65 10.16 4.61
CA GLN A 291 -16.16 8.86 4.21
C GLN A 291 -17.03 8.23 5.32
N ALA A 292 -16.59 8.29 6.57
CA ALA A 292 -17.36 7.77 7.70
C ALA A 292 -18.71 8.50 7.85
N THR A 293 -18.73 9.83 7.70
CA THR A 293 -19.98 10.63 7.70
C THR A 293 -20.92 10.20 6.59
N LEU A 294 -20.41 9.99 5.37
CA LEU A 294 -21.20 9.49 4.23
C LEU A 294 -21.74 8.11 4.50
N THR A 295 -20.94 7.23 5.13
CA THR A 295 -21.33 5.86 5.49
C THR A 295 -22.47 5.85 6.49
N VAL A 296 -22.37 6.63 7.57
CA VAL A 296 -23.46 6.76 8.56
C VAL A 296 -24.75 7.23 7.90
N LYS A 297 -24.68 8.28 7.07
CA LYS A 297 -25.85 8.78 6.33
C LYS A 297 -26.46 7.73 5.40
N ALA A 298 -25.62 6.97 4.67
CA ALA A 298 -26.09 5.93 3.76
C ALA A 298 -26.83 4.82 4.50
N ILE A 299 -26.28 4.36 5.64
CA ILE A 299 -26.93 3.34 6.48
C ILE A 299 -28.27 3.84 7.03
N GLN A 300 -28.30 5.05 7.60
CA GLN A 300 -29.52 5.65 8.16
C GLN A 300 -30.60 5.88 7.10
N SER A 301 -30.24 6.34 5.91
CA SER A 301 -31.18 6.54 4.80
C SER A 301 -31.81 5.22 4.33
N ARG A 302 -31.01 4.14 4.22
CA ARG A 302 -31.55 2.81 3.88
C ARG A 302 -32.53 2.27 4.93
N ALA A 303 -32.21 2.46 6.22
CA ALA A 303 -33.09 2.06 7.30
C ALA A 303 -34.44 2.78 7.30
N GLN A 304 -34.46 4.06 6.92
CA GLN A 304 -35.69 4.84 6.78
C GLN A 304 -36.55 4.44 5.57
N GLN A 305 -35.91 3.98 4.48
CA GLN A 305 -36.60 3.52 3.26
C GLN A 305 -37.17 2.11 3.40
N ASN A 306 -36.57 1.27 4.23
CA ASN A 306 -37.01 -0.11 4.48
C ASN A 306 -37.17 -0.32 5.99
N PRO A 307 -38.20 0.26 6.62
CA PRO A 307 -38.49 0.00 8.01
C PRO A 307 -38.93 -1.49 8.15
N THR A 308 -38.15 -2.29 8.88
CA THR A 308 -38.48 -3.69 9.24
C THR A 308 -39.65 -3.76 10.20
#